data_20f7a3222a61c4ba35417aa94ea477e0
#
_entry.id   20f7a3222a61c4ba35417aa94ea477e0
#
_cell.length_a   1.000
_cell.length_b   1.000
_cell.length_c   1.000
_cell.angle_alpha   90.00
_cell.angle_beta   90.00
_cell.angle_gamma   90.00
#
_symmetry.space_group_name_H-M   'P 1'
#
loop_
_entity.id
_entity.type
_entity.pdbx_description
1 polymer ?
#
loop_
_entity_poly.entity_id
_entity_poly.type
_entity_poly.pdbx_seq_one_letter_code
_entity_poly.pdbx_strand_id
1 'polypeptide(L)'
;ALWTVAIKPDKTQAFEQIMAKVRAALAASTDSARQRQAAGWKVMKIEKPLPDGNIAYIHVISPVVHDADYTVMQILYDAFPDERQALYESYRDAFAANLSLATGPVAVDLAPKPATATAASH
;
A
#
# COMPACT_ATOMS: atom_id res chain seq x y z
N ALA A 1 4.79 7.74 -4.51
CA ALA A 1 4.75 6.65 -5.50
C ALA A 1 3.33 6.19 -5.73
N LEU A 2 3.02 5.85 -6.96
CA LEU A 2 1.77 5.24 -7.35
C LEU A 2 2.06 3.87 -7.96
N TRP A 3 1.52 2.84 -7.35
CA TRP A 3 1.72 1.47 -7.81
C TRP A 3 0.35 0.85 -8.10
N THR A 4 0.09 0.58 -9.37
CA THR A 4 -1.20 0.05 -9.82
C THR A 4 -1.11 -1.44 -10.09
N VAL A 5 -2.03 -2.18 -9.50
CA VAL A 5 -2.12 -3.63 -9.67
C VAL A 5 -3.51 -4.00 -10.18
N ALA A 6 -3.60 -5.13 -10.87
CA ALA A 6 -4.87 -5.70 -11.30
C ALA A 6 -5.16 -6.93 -10.46
N ILE A 7 -6.37 -7.00 -9.92
CA ILE A 7 -6.85 -8.09 -9.08
C ILE A 7 -8.01 -8.77 -9.79
N LYS A 8 -8.07 -10.10 -9.70
CA LYS A 8 -9.15 -10.87 -10.30
C LYS A 8 -10.50 -10.45 -9.72
N PRO A 9 -11.55 -10.33 -10.55
CA PRO A 9 -12.83 -9.74 -10.10
C PRO A 9 -13.53 -10.54 -9.01
N ASP A 10 -13.30 -11.85 -8.95
CA ASP A 10 -13.87 -12.72 -7.93
C ASP A 10 -12.98 -12.85 -6.68
N LYS A 11 -11.87 -12.14 -6.65
CA LYS A 11 -10.88 -12.20 -5.57
C LYS A 11 -10.65 -10.85 -4.87
N THR A 12 -11.48 -9.86 -5.13
CA THR A 12 -11.30 -8.54 -4.54
C THR A 12 -11.40 -8.58 -3.02
N GLN A 13 -12.34 -9.36 -2.49
CA GLN A 13 -12.47 -9.49 -1.05
C GLN A 13 -11.24 -10.14 -0.42
N ALA A 14 -10.71 -11.18 -1.05
CA ALA A 14 -9.50 -11.83 -0.57
C ALA A 14 -8.31 -10.87 -0.59
N PHE A 15 -8.17 -10.08 -1.63
CA PHE A 15 -7.11 -9.08 -1.73
C PHE A 15 -7.25 -8.03 -0.61
N GLU A 16 -8.45 -7.53 -0.39
CA GLU A 16 -8.69 -6.51 0.64
C GLU A 16 -8.44 -7.06 2.05
N GLN A 17 -8.73 -8.34 2.28
CA GLN A 17 -8.40 -9.01 3.55
C GLN A 17 -6.89 -9.11 3.75
N ILE A 18 -6.15 -9.39 2.69
CA ILE A 18 -4.68 -9.41 2.74
C ILE A 18 -4.14 -8.02 3.08
N MET A 19 -4.68 -6.98 2.46
CA MET A 19 -4.25 -5.62 2.76
C MET A 19 -4.62 -5.20 4.18
N ALA A 20 -5.74 -5.68 4.71
CA ALA A 20 -6.08 -5.48 6.12
C ALA A 20 -5.05 -6.13 7.05
N LYS A 21 -4.51 -7.30 6.68
CA LYS A 21 -3.42 -7.93 7.42
C LYS A 21 -2.13 -7.12 7.33
N VAL A 22 -1.83 -6.54 6.19
CA VAL A 22 -0.69 -5.62 6.06
C VAL A 22 -0.85 -4.46 7.02
N ARG A 23 -2.04 -3.87 7.07
CA ARG A 23 -2.32 -2.78 8.01
C ARG A 23 -2.09 -3.21 9.45
N ALA A 24 -2.56 -4.39 9.83
CA ALA A 24 -2.37 -4.93 11.17
C ALA A 24 -0.90 -5.17 11.48
N ALA A 25 -0.16 -5.71 10.50
CA ALA A 25 1.28 -5.96 10.65
C ALA A 25 2.05 -4.66 10.89
N LEU A 26 1.75 -3.63 10.12
CA LEU A 26 2.41 -2.33 10.27
C LEU A 26 2.04 -1.67 11.60
N ALA A 27 0.77 -1.76 11.99
CA ALA A 27 0.29 -1.17 13.25
C ALA A 27 0.90 -1.83 14.48
N ALA A 28 1.16 -3.14 14.41
CA ALA A 28 1.73 -3.89 15.53
C ALA A 28 3.25 -3.77 15.60
N SER A 29 3.90 -3.24 14.58
CA SER A 29 5.35 -3.15 14.56
C SER A 29 5.86 -2.07 15.49
N THR A 30 6.98 -2.38 16.18
CA THR A 30 7.71 -1.41 16.97
C THR A 30 8.78 -0.69 16.16
N ASP A 31 9.00 -1.12 14.91
CA ASP A 31 9.95 -0.50 14.01
C ASP A 31 9.39 0.85 13.51
N SER A 32 10.14 1.93 13.74
CA SER A 32 9.71 3.26 13.33
C SER A 32 9.53 3.39 11.82
N ALA A 33 10.32 2.67 11.02
CA ALA A 33 10.17 2.66 9.57
C ALA A 33 8.82 2.08 9.16
N ARG A 34 8.40 0.97 9.80
CA ARG A 34 7.10 0.35 9.55
C ARG A 34 5.95 1.29 9.94
N GLN A 35 6.09 1.99 11.05
CA GLN A 35 5.08 2.95 11.48
C GLN A 35 4.94 4.11 10.48
N ARG A 36 6.06 4.60 9.95
CA ARG A 36 6.04 5.65 8.93
C ARG A 36 5.44 5.16 7.61
N GLN A 37 5.70 3.89 7.23
CA GLN A 37 5.05 3.30 6.06
C GLN A 37 3.53 3.34 6.19
N ALA A 38 3.02 2.92 7.34
CA ALA A 38 1.58 2.91 7.59
C ALA A 38 0.96 4.29 7.41
N ALA A 39 1.64 5.32 7.90
CA ALA A 39 1.14 6.69 7.84
C ALA A 39 1.02 7.22 6.41
N GLY A 40 1.86 6.75 5.49
CA GLY A 40 1.92 7.26 4.13
C GLY A 40 1.41 6.30 3.06
N TRP A 41 0.73 5.23 3.42
CA TRP A 41 0.34 4.19 2.47
C TRP A 41 -1.19 4.00 2.46
N LYS A 42 -1.80 4.21 1.31
CA LYS A 42 -3.23 3.99 1.09
C LYS A 42 -3.41 3.13 -0.15
N VAL A 43 -4.51 2.40 -0.19
CA VAL A 43 -4.88 1.57 -1.35
C VAL A 43 -6.25 2.03 -1.81
N MET A 44 -6.34 2.45 -3.07
CA MET A 44 -7.58 2.90 -3.68
C MET A 44 -8.11 1.85 -4.64
N LYS A 45 -9.39 1.54 -4.55
CA LYS A 45 -10.06 0.65 -5.49
C LYS A 45 -10.65 1.49 -6.62
N ILE A 46 -10.34 1.16 -7.85
CA ILE A 46 -10.94 1.83 -9.01
C ILE A 46 -12.28 1.18 -9.31
N GLU A 47 -13.34 1.99 -9.32
CA GLU A 47 -14.71 1.49 -9.42
C GLU A 47 -15.01 0.86 -10.78
N LYS A 48 -14.51 1.45 -11.86
CA LYS A 48 -14.76 0.93 -13.20
C LYS A 48 -13.80 -0.21 -13.50
N PRO A 49 -14.31 -1.41 -13.84
CA PRO A 49 -13.44 -2.53 -14.19
C PRO A 49 -12.56 -2.21 -15.41
N LEU A 50 -11.41 -2.87 -15.46
CA LEU A 50 -10.53 -2.84 -16.62
C LEU A 50 -11.20 -3.55 -17.80
N PRO A 51 -10.73 -3.31 -19.03
CA PRO A 51 -11.31 -3.97 -20.23
C PRO A 51 -11.35 -5.49 -20.16
N ASP A 52 -10.39 -6.12 -19.44
CA ASP A 52 -10.34 -7.57 -19.25
C ASP A 52 -11.22 -8.06 -18.07
N GLY A 53 -11.92 -7.15 -17.41
CA GLY A 53 -12.78 -7.48 -16.28
C GLY A 53 -12.07 -7.46 -14.91
N ASN A 54 -10.76 -7.38 -14.88
CA ASN A 54 -10.02 -7.28 -13.62
C ASN A 54 -10.25 -5.91 -12.96
N ILE A 55 -10.02 -5.85 -11.66
CA ILE A 55 -10.22 -4.63 -10.89
C ILE A 55 -8.85 -4.02 -10.56
N ALA A 56 -8.66 -2.76 -10.90
CA ALA A 56 -7.43 -2.05 -10.57
C ALA A 56 -7.47 -1.53 -9.14
N TYR A 57 -6.36 -1.69 -8.43
CA TYR A 57 -6.11 -1.05 -7.15
C TYR A 57 -4.84 -0.23 -7.27
N ILE A 58 -4.85 0.95 -6.68
CA ILE A 58 -3.69 1.84 -6.70
C ILE A 58 -3.17 1.99 -5.28
N HIS A 59 -1.92 1.56 -5.09
CA HIS A 59 -1.19 1.86 -3.86
C HIS A 59 -0.67 3.29 -3.96
N VAL A 60 -1.12 4.15 -3.08
CA VAL A 60 -0.67 5.54 -3.00
C VAL A 60 0.28 5.64 -1.81
N ILE A 61 1.54 5.89 -2.10
CA ILE A 61 2.59 5.92 -1.09
C ILE A 61 3.22 7.32 -1.09
N SER A 62 2.95 8.08 -0.04
CA SER A 62 3.48 9.44 0.09
C SER A 62 3.46 9.88 1.56
N PRO A 63 4.61 10.18 2.15
CA PRO A 63 5.95 10.04 1.57
C PRO A 63 6.42 8.59 1.51
N VAL A 64 7.33 8.31 0.59
CA VAL A 64 7.99 7.01 0.53
C VAL A 64 9.07 6.95 1.61
N VAL A 65 9.10 5.86 2.38
CA VAL A 65 10.15 5.61 3.37
C VAL A 65 11.27 4.86 2.66
N HIS A 66 12.40 5.50 2.43
CA HIS A 66 13.46 4.98 1.56
C HIS A 66 14.08 3.66 2.02
N ASP A 67 14.22 3.48 3.33
CA ASP A 67 14.85 2.28 3.86
C ASP A 67 13.86 1.18 4.21
N ALA A 68 12.59 1.35 3.85
CA ALA A 68 11.54 0.40 4.17
C ALA A 68 11.21 -0.48 2.96
N ASP A 69 10.89 -1.74 3.24
CA ASP A 69 10.49 -2.70 2.22
C ASP A 69 8.98 -2.65 2.04
N TYR A 70 8.53 -2.38 0.82
CA TYR A 70 7.11 -2.34 0.46
C TYR A 70 6.63 -3.66 -0.16
N THR A 71 7.44 -4.70 -0.11
CA THR A 71 7.03 -6.03 -0.57
C THR A 71 5.96 -6.57 0.36
N VAL A 72 4.73 -6.68 -0.14
CA VAL A 72 3.57 -7.11 0.66
C VAL A 72 3.84 -8.43 1.36
N MET A 73 4.34 -9.43 0.62
CA MET A 73 4.57 -10.75 1.21
C MET A 73 5.68 -10.74 2.26
N GLN A 74 6.71 -9.91 2.10
CA GLN A 74 7.76 -9.81 3.11
C GLN A 74 7.23 -9.22 4.41
N ILE A 75 6.41 -8.17 4.31
CA ILE A 75 5.77 -7.57 5.48
C ILE A 75 4.92 -8.61 6.21
N LEU A 76 4.15 -9.39 5.47
CA LEU A 76 3.29 -10.42 6.05
C LEU A 76 4.09 -11.57 6.65
N TYR A 77 5.18 -12.00 5.99
CA TYR A 77 6.03 -13.06 6.51
C TYR A 77 6.69 -12.67 7.84
N ASP A 78 7.12 -11.43 7.95
CA ASP A 78 7.76 -10.93 9.16
C ASP A 78 6.78 -10.89 10.34
N ALA A 79 5.53 -10.53 10.07
CA ALA A 79 4.51 -10.37 11.11
C ALA A 79 3.77 -11.68 11.42
N PHE A 80 3.55 -12.53 10.41
CA PHE A 80 2.74 -13.75 10.54
C PHE A 80 3.48 -14.95 9.96
N PRO A 81 4.61 -15.35 10.54
CA PRO A 81 5.44 -16.43 9.96
C PRO A 81 4.71 -17.76 9.87
N ASP A 82 3.77 -18.04 10.77
CA ASP A 82 3.02 -19.30 10.77
C ASP A 82 1.96 -19.36 9.68
N GLU A 83 1.62 -18.22 9.06
CA GLU A 83 0.60 -18.13 8.02
C GLU A 83 1.21 -17.93 6.63
N ARG A 84 2.52 -18.05 6.49
CA ARG A 84 3.23 -17.71 5.25
C ARG A 84 2.64 -18.37 4.02
N GLN A 85 2.45 -19.67 4.07
CA GLN A 85 1.98 -20.44 2.91
C GLN A 85 0.56 -20.06 2.51
N ALA A 86 -0.34 -19.96 3.50
CA ALA A 86 -1.73 -19.60 3.23
C ALA A 86 -1.86 -18.19 2.67
N LEU A 87 -1.09 -17.23 3.23
CA LEU A 87 -1.11 -15.85 2.76
C LEU A 87 -0.52 -15.73 1.36
N TYR A 88 0.56 -16.46 1.07
CA TYR A 88 1.17 -16.48 -0.25
C TYR A 88 0.18 -16.99 -1.30
N GLU A 89 -0.48 -18.10 -1.03
CA GLU A 89 -1.43 -18.70 -1.97
C GLU A 89 -2.62 -17.78 -2.21
N SER A 90 -3.16 -17.17 -1.16
CA SER A 90 -4.27 -16.24 -1.28
C SER A 90 -3.90 -15.01 -2.10
N TYR A 91 -2.73 -14.44 -1.87
CA TYR A 91 -2.25 -13.27 -2.61
C TYR A 91 -1.99 -13.62 -4.07
N ARG A 92 -1.29 -14.72 -4.32
CA ARG A 92 -1.01 -15.21 -5.68
C ARG A 92 -2.30 -15.44 -6.45
N ASP A 93 -3.29 -16.07 -5.82
CA ASP A 93 -4.54 -16.43 -6.51
C ASP A 93 -5.40 -15.19 -6.81
N ALA A 94 -5.28 -14.15 -6.02
CA ALA A 94 -6.02 -12.89 -6.24
C ALA A 94 -5.35 -11.99 -7.27
N PHE A 95 -4.04 -12.06 -7.38
CA PHE A 95 -3.23 -11.15 -8.17
C PHE A 95 -3.28 -11.50 -9.65
N ALA A 96 -3.64 -10.55 -10.49
CA ALA A 96 -3.64 -10.74 -11.94
C ALA A 96 -2.38 -10.18 -12.59
N ALA A 97 -2.01 -8.94 -12.27
CA ALA A 97 -0.83 -8.32 -12.88
C ALA A 97 -0.41 -7.05 -12.15
N ASN A 98 0.89 -6.72 -12.25
CA ASN A 98 1.36 -5.37 -12.01
C ASN A 98 1.12 -4.55 -13.28
N LEU A 99 0.49 -3.40 -13.15
CA LEU A 99 0.18 -2.56 -14.31
C LEU A 99 1.17 -1.42 -14.46
N SER A 100 1.51 -0.72 -13.39
CA SER A 100 2.44 0.39 -13.46
C SER A 100 2.99 0.75 -12.09
N LEU A 101 4.17 1.35 -12.11
CA LEU A 101 4.78 1.97 -10.93
C LEU A 101 5.34 3.33 -11.38
N ALA A 102 4.84 4.39 -10.77
CA ALA A 102 5.33 5.73 -11.03
C ALA A 102 5.86 6.33 -9.74
N THR A 103 7.04 6.91 -9.78
CA THR A 103 7.67 7.54 -8.64
C THR A 103 8.12 8.94 -9.01
N GLY A 104 8.15 9.82 -8.03
CA GLY A 104 8.62 11.17 -8.25
C GLY A 104 8.43 12.03 -7.01
N PRO A 105 9.20 13.12 -6.89
CA PRO A 105 9.01 14.05 -5.78
C PRO A 105 7.72 14.85 -5.95
N VAL A 106 7.18 15.33 -4.85
CA VAL A 106 6.08 16.28 -4.88
C VAL A 106 6.64 17.61 -5.38
N ALA A 107 6.20 18.04 -6.57
CA ALA A 107 6.68 19.28 -7.15
C ALA A 107 6.01 20.49 -6.52
N VAL A 108 4.71 20.40 -6.27
CA VAL A 108 3.93 21.48 -5.64
C VAL A 108 2.90 20.83 -4.71
N ASP A 109 2.87 21.27 -3.48
CA ASP A 109 1.84 20.89 -2.53
C ASP A 109 0.81 22.01 -2.47
N LEU A 110 -0.43 21.71 -2.85
CA LEU A 110 -1.49 22.71 -2.93
C LEU A 110 -2.24 22.89 -1.60
N ALA A 111 -1.95 22.07 -0.62
CA ALA A 111 -2.56 22.24 0.69
C ALA A 111 -2.03 23.51 1.35
N PRO A 112 -2.88 24.30 2.06
CA PRO A 112 -2.39 25.45 2.80
C PRO A 112 -1.41 25.01 3.89
N LYS A 113 -0.33 25.77 4.06
CA LYS A 113 0.60 25.49 5.14
C LYS A 113 -0.05 25.86 6.47
N PRO A 114 0.15 25.06 7.52
CA PRO A 114 -0.33 25.43 8.85
C PRO A 114 0.25 26.77 9.29
N ALA A 115 -0.56 27.59 9.92
CA ALA A 115 -0.10 28.88 10.44
C ALA A 115 1.06 28.72 11.43
N THR A 116 1.05 27.64 12.19
CA THR A 116 2.14 27.33 13.12
C THR A 116 3.45 27.07 12.41
N ALA A 117 3.43 26.56 11.19
CA ALA A 117 4.64 26.34 10.44
C ALA A 117 5.32 27.66 10.05
N THR A 118 4.53 28.65 9.73
CA THR A 118 5.08 29.99 9.46
C THR A 118 5.45 30.70 10.72
N ALA A 119 4.67 30.53 11.75
CA ALA A 119 4.95 31.16 13.02
C ALA A 119 6.20 30.59 13.64
N ALA A 120 6.35 29.28 13.61
CA ALA A 120 7.52 28.64 14.17
C ALA A 120 8.82 29.06 13.49
N SER A 121 8.73 29.62 12.34
CA SER A 121 9.90 30.10 11.60
C SER A 121 10.37 31.43 12.11
N HIS A 122 9.61 31.95 13.00
CA HIS A 122 10.00 33.21 13.52
C HIS A 122 10.25 33.24 14.93
#